data_d9b01eaaf4ae5e5fcca03906ce895e0c
#
_entry.id   d9b01eaaf4ae5e5fcca03906ce895e0c
#
_cell.length_a   1.000
_cell.length_b   1.000
_cell.length_c   1.000
_cell.angle_alpha   90.00
_cell.angle_beta   90.00
_cell.angle_gamma   90.00
#
_symmetry.space_group_name_H-M   'P 1'
#
loop_
_entity.id
_entity.type
_entity.pdbx_description
1 polymer ?
#
loop_
_entity_poly.entity_id
_entity_poly.type
_entity_poly.pdbx_seq_one_letter_code
_entity_poly.pdbx_strand_id
1 'polypeptide(L)'
;MERNLTEGSVFKNIIYFSLPYLLSYFLQTLYGMADLFIIGQFEGVASTTAVSIGSQVMHMLTVMIVGLAMGATVNIGQAIGARDKKRAAMDTGNTATLFMVLSVVLTVVLFLSVNAIVSIMSTPEEAIAGTALYLKICFLGIPFITAYNIISSIFRGMGDSKSPMYFIAIACVVNIALDYVFMGVLHLGPSGAALGTTLSQTVSVIVALTMFMKGKTGITVKKSDFKPRKETMGRLLKIGFPIAMQDGLIQVAFIIITIIANRRGLTDAAAVGIVEKVISFLFLVQNRKLCNACTKCFNAVYGFLCFSECRSRKTGAGGSYFKICHLYCRGIWSDHCHYHPVYSRKCSEPVYQ
;
A
#
# COMPACT_ATOMS: atom_id res chain seq x y z
N MET A 1 22.38 3.07 -2.56
CA MET A 1 22.99 3.06 -3.92
C MET A 1 21.85 2.88 -4.91
N GLU A 2 21.55 3.94 -5.65
CA GLU A 2 20.60 3.89 -6.78
C GLU A 2 21.18 2.95 -7.83
N ARG A 3 20.52 1.84 -8.06
CA ARG A 3 20.86 0.96 -9.19
C ARG A 3 20.11 1.46 -10.40
N ASN A 4 20.84 1.73 -11.49
CA ASN A 4 20.23 2.06 -12.76
C ASN A 4 19.47 0.84 -13.29
N LEU A 5 18.13 0.81 -13.13
CA LEU A 5 17.27 -0.28 -13.59
C LEU A 5 17.11 -0.30 -15.13
N THR A 6 17.63 0.73 -15.82
CA THR A 6 17.59 0.84 -17.28
C THR A 6 18.70 0.06 -17.97
N GLU A 7 19.65 -0.50 -17.22
CA GLU A 7 20.80 -1.23 -17.73
C GLU A 7 20.82 -2.69 -17.24
N GLY A 8 21.30 -3.61 -18.06
CA GLY A 8 21.46 -5.02 -17.72
C GLY A 8 20.26 -5.89 -18.07
N SER A 9 20.21 -7.10 -17.48
CA SER A 9 19.12 -8.07 -17.73
C SER A 9 17.82 -7.63 -17.08
N VAL A 10 16.76 -7.47 -17.88
CA VAL A 10 15.40 -7.11 -17.46
C VAL A 10 14.89 -8.02 -16.36
N PHE A 11 14.98 -9.33 -16.57
CA PHE A 11 14.50 -10.33 -15.63
C PHE A 11 15.18 -10.22 -14.26
N LYS A 12 16.51 -10.00 -14.25
CA LYS A 12 17.27 -9.82 -13.02
C LYS A 12 16.88 -8.53 -12.28
N ASN A 13 16.62 -7.45 -13.02
CA ASN A 13 16.17 -6.18 -12.46
C ASN A 13 14.75 -6.28 -11.87
N ILE A 14 13.84 -7.00 -12.55
CA ILE A 14 12.49 -7.26 -12.06
C ILE A 14 12.54 -8.04 -10.74
N ILE A 15 13.26 -9.17 -10.68
CA ILE A 15 13.38 -9.97 -9.46
C ILE A 15 13.98 -9.14 -8.32
N TYR A 16 15.06 -8.41 -8.59
CA TYR A 16 15.73 -7.60 -7.60
C TYR A 16 14.84 -6.51 -6.98
N PHE A 17 13.96 -5.91 -7.79
CA PHE A 17 12.99 -4.92 -7.33
C PHE A 17 11.79 -5.57 -6.64
N SER A 18 11.29 -6.68 -7.19
CA SER A 18 10.07 -7.33 -6.71
C SER A 18 10.26 -8.05 -5.38
N LEU A 19 11.42 -8.67 -5.14
CA LEU A 19 11.66 -9.46 -3.93
C LEU A 19 11.56 -8.63 -2.63
N PRO A 20 12.23 -7.45 -2.49
CA PRO A 20 12.06 -6.60 -1.32
C PRO A 20 10.62 -6.07 -1.17
N TYR A 21 9.93 -5.82 -2.29
CA TYR A 21 8.53 -5.37 -2.26
C TYR A 21 7.61 -6.48 -1.73
N LEU A 22 7.79 -7.72 -2.19
CA LEU A 22 7.06 -8.89 -1.68
C LEU A 22 7.32 -9.11 -0.20
N LEU A 23 8.58 -8.99 0.22
CA LEU A 23 8.96 -9.12 1.63
C LEU A 23 8.32 -8.01 2.48
N SER A 24 8.22 -6.78 1.97
CA SER A 24 7.48 -5.70 2.64
C SER A 24 6.01 -6.07 2.87
N TYR A 25 5.38 -6.68 1.87
CA TYR A 25 3.97 -7.09 1.96
C TYR A 25 3.80 -8.25 2.94
N PHE A 26 4.73 -9.19 2.94
CA PHE A 26 4.78 -10.30 3.91
C PHE A 26 4.90 -9.79 5.35
N LEU A 27 5.86 -8.88 5.60
CA LEU A 27 6.04 -8.28 6.92
C LEU A 27 4.80 -7.52 7.39
N GLN A 28 4.13 -6.81 6.48
CA GLN A 28 2.88 -6.10 6.78
C GLN A 28 1.73 -7.06 7.15
N THR A 29 1.65 -8.21 6.50
CA THR A 29 0.67 -9.24 6.86
C THR A 29 1.03 -9.89 8.19
N LEU A 30 2.32 -10.12 8.44
CA LEU A 30 2.82 -10.76 9.64
C LEU A 30 2.50 -9.93 10.90
N TYR A 31 2.77 -8.62 10.90
CA TYR A 31 2.44 -7.81 12.08
C TYR A 31 0.92 -7.75 12.32
N GLY A 32 0.08 -7.68 11.27
CA GLY A 32 -1.36 -7.72 11.45
C GLY A 32 -1.89 -9.07 11.98
N MET A 33 -1.14 -10.17 11.79
CA MET A 33 -1.43 -11.45 12.45
C MET A 33 -0.94 -11.44 13.91
N ALA A 34 0.22 -10.83 14.16
CA ALA A 34 0.78 -10.72 15.51
C ALA A 34 -0.16 -9.94 16.43
N ASP A 35 -0.73 -8.82 15.98
CA ASP A 35 -1.72 -8.04 16.74
C ASP A 35 -2.87 -8.94 17.24
N LEU A 36 -3.48 -9.75 16.34
CA LEU A 36 -4.57 -10.65 16.72
C LEU A 36 -4.12 -11.81 17.60
N PHE A 37 -2.91 -12.33 17.39
CA PHE A 37 -2.36 -13.40 18.22
C PHE A 37 -2.10 -12.91 19.64
N ILE A 38 -1.49 -11.73 19.78
CA ILE A 38 -1.14 -11.16 21.08
C ILE A 38 -2.40 -10.80 21.85
N ILE A 39 -3.38 -10.12 21.22
CA ILE A 39 -4.63 -9.79 21.91
C ILE A 39 -5.42 -11.05 22.30
N GLY A 40 -5.37 -12.10 21.49
CA GLY A 40 -6.00 -13.39 21.81
C GLY A 40 -5.38 -14.14 22.97
N GLN A 41 -4.09 -13.85 23.29
CA GLN A 41 -3.40 -14.43 24.47
C GLN A 41 -3.75 -13.72 25.77
N PHE A 42 -3.90 -12.40 25.76
CA PHE A 42 -4.01 -11.59 26.97
C PHE A 42 -5.45 -11.13 27.25
N GLU A 43 -6.31 -11.15 26.24
CA GLU A 43 -7.65 -10.57 26.30
C GLU A 43 -8.73 -11.57 25.87
N GLY A 44 -9.98 -11.25 26.23
CA GLY A 44 -11.13 -12.11 25.88
C GLY A 44 -11.60 -11.98 24.42
N VAL A 45 -12.60 -12.80 24.08
CA VAL A 45 -13.18 -12.86 22.72
C VAL A 45 -13.73 -11.51 22.26
N ALA A 46 -14.32 -10.71 23.15
CA ALA A 46 -14.84 -9.37 22.83
C ALA A 46 -13.74 -8.43 22.34
N SER A 47 -12.58 -8.40 23.03
CA SER A 47 -11.43 -7.57 22.63
C SER A 47 -10.82 -8.06 21.32
N THR A 48 -10.69 -9.37 21.13
CA THR A 48 -10.19 -9.97 19.88
C THR A 48 -11.12 -9.63 18.70
N THR A 49 -12.43 -9.71 18.90
CA THR A 49 -13.43 -9.32 17.88
C THR A 49 -13.34 -7.84 17.55
N ALA A 50 -13.19 -6.99 18.57
CA ALA A 50 -13.07 -5.55 18.38
C ALA A 50 -11.85 -5.18 17.52
N VAL A 51 -10.67 -5.76 17.80
CA VAL A 51 -9.44 -5.54 17.00
C VAL A 51 -9.59 -6.15 15.62
N SER A 52 -10.20 -7.31 15.48
CA SER A 52 -10.43 -7.94 14.17
C SER A 52 -11.28 -7.05 13.26
N ILE A 53 -12.44 -6.59 13.71
CA ILE A 53 -13.34 -5.72 12.95
C ILE A 53 -12.64 -4.37 12.64
N GLY A 54 -12.02 -3.75 13.65
CA GLY A 54 -11.32 -2.48 13.48
C GLY A 54 -10.14 -2.59 12.51
N SER A 55 -9.34 -3.65 12.61
CA SER A 55 -8.20 -3.87 11.71
C SER A 55 -8.64 -4.13 10.26
N GLN A 56 -9.81 -4.73 10.04
CA GLN A 56 -10.35 -4.93 8.69
C GLN A 56 -10.75 -3.60 8.04
N VAL A 57 -11.39 -2.71 8.78
CA VAL A 57 -11.70 -1.34 8.31
C VAL A 57 -10.40 -0.59 7.97
N MET A 58 -9.40 -0.65 8.85
CA MET A 58 -8.10 -0.02 8.63
C MET A 58 -7.36 -0.62 7.44
N HIS A 59 -7.46 -1.94 7.24
CA HIS A 59 -6.86 -2.61 6.08
C HIS A 59 -7.46 -2.12 4.77
N MET A 60 -8.79 -2.00 4.67
CA MET A 60 -9.47 -1.43 3.50
C MET A 60 -8.95 -0.02 3.19
N LEU A 61 -8.89 0.87 4.18
CA LEU A 61 -8.41 2.23 4.01
C LEU A 61 -6.94 2.26 3.55
N THR A 62 -6.09 1.44 4.18
CA THR A 62 -4.66 1.36 3.84
C THR A 62 -4.47 0.89 2.40
N VAL A 63 -5.20 -0.14 1.97
CA VAL A 63 -5.11 -0.67 0.60
C VAL A 63 -5.55 0.37 -0.43
N MET A 64 -6.60 1.16 -0.14
CA MET A 64 -7.03 2.26 -1.02
C MET A 64 -5.98 3.38 -1.08
N ILE A 65 -5.36 3.76 0.05
CA ILE A 65 -4.28 4.75 0.10
C ILE A 65 -3.07 4.25 -0.72
N VAL A 66 -2.68 2.98 -0.56
CA VAL A 66 -1.60 2.35 -1.35
C VAL A 66 -1.92 2.35 -2.84
N GLY A 67 -3.16 2.01 -3.21
CA GLY A 67 -3.62 2.05 -4.60
C GLY A 67 -3.51 3.45 -5.21
N LEU A 68 -3.96 4.49 -4.49
CA LEU A 68 -3.80 5.88 -4.91
C LEU A 68 -2.31 6.26 -5.02
N ALA A 69 -1.48 5.85 -4.06
CA ALA A 69 -0.05 6.14 -4.04
C ALA A 69 0.73 5.44 -5.19
N MET A 70 0.17 4.38 -5.80
CA MET A 70 0.75 3.80 -7.03
C MET A 70 0.80 4.79 -8.19
N GLY A 71 -0.16 5.73 -8.27
CA GLY A 71 -0.09 6.83 -9.24
C GLY A 71 1.18 7.66 -9.09
N ALA A 72 1.61 7.94 -7.85
CA ALA A 72 2.87 8.62 -7.58
C ALA A 72 4.08 7.77 -7.98
N THR A 73 4.11 6.49 -7.59
CA THR A 73 5.19 5.57 -7.97
C THR A 73 5.42 5.54 -9.48
N VAL A 74 4.34 5.44 -10.26
CA VAL A 74 4.42 5.36 -11.74
C VAL A 74 4.89 6.70 -12.32
N ASN A 75 4.30 7.84 -11.91
CA ASN A 75 4.66 9.15 -12.47
C ASN A 75 6.12 9.54 -12.14
N ILE A 76 6.54 9.32 -10.90
CA ILE A 76 7.93 9.58 -10.48
C ILE A 76 8.89 8.66 -11.24
N GLY A 77 8.54 7.36 -11.36
CA GLY A 77 9.34 6.40 -12.12
C GLY A 77 9.50 6.79 -13.59
N GLN A 78 8.41 7.26 -14.24
CA GLN A 78 8.45 7.79 -15.61
C GLN A 78 9.35 9.02 -15.73
N ALA A 79 9.27 9.96 -14.78
CA ALA A 79 10.09 11.17 -14.79
C ALA A 79 11.59 10.84 -14.63
N ILE A 80 11.92 9.90 -13.73
CA ILE A 80 13.31 9.44 -13.53
C ILE A 80 13.82 8.68 -14.74
N GLY A 81 13.02 7.76 -15.31
CA GLY A 81 13.36 7.05 -16.55
C GLY A 81 13.60 7.99 -17.72
N ALA A 82 12.85 9.10 -17.79
CA ALA A 82 13.07 10.18 -18.77
C ALA A 82 14.26 11.10 -18.42
N ARG A 83 14.95 10.88 -17.31
CA ARG A 83 16.02 11.73 -16.76
C ARG A 83 15.58 13.19 -16.48
N ASP A 84 14.26 13.40 -16.30
CA ASP A 84 13.67 14.70 -15.98
C ASP A 84 13.55 14.88 -14.46
N LYS A 85 14.66 15.27 -13.82
CA LYS A 85 14.74 15.49 -12.38
C LYS A 85 13.78 16.59 -11.90
N LYS A 86 13.50 17.59 -12.75
CA LYS A 86 12.59 18.69 -12.40
C LYS A 86 11.15 18.18 -12.31
N ARG A 87 10.72 17.38 -13.28
CA ARG A 87 9.41 16.74 -13.25
C ARG A 87 9.29 15.76 -12.07
N ALA A 88 10.33 14.95 -11.79
CA ALA A 88 10.34 14.05 -10.65
C ALA A 88 10.19 14.81 -9.31
N ALA A 89 10.87 15.94 -9.13
CA ALA A 89 10.74 16.79 -7.94
C ALA A 89 9.33 17.37 -7.81
N MET A 90 8.74 17.86 -8.92
CA MET A 90 7.37 18.38 -8.94
C MET A 90 6.34 17.28 -8.62
N ASP A 91 6.49 16.11 -9.23
CA ASP A 91 5.57 14.97 -8.98
C ASP A 91 5.67 14.52 -7.52
N THR A 92 6.88 14.52 -6.92
CA THR A 92 7.11 14.23 -5.50
C THR A 92 6.45 15.26 -4.58
N GLY A 93 6.68 16.55 -4.82
CA GLY A 93 6.12 17.63 -4.01
C GLY A 93 4.57 17.67 -4.09
N ASN A 94 4.02 17.55 -5.30
CA ASN A 94 2.56 17.52 -5.50
C ASN A 94 1.92 16.27 -4.88
N THR A 95 2.61 15.11 -4.91
CA THR A 95 2.17 13.91 -4.21
C THR A 95 2.06 14.17 -2.71
N ALA A 96 3.11 14.71 -2.09
CA ALA A 96 3.10 15.03 -0.66
C ALA A 96 1.95 15.99 -0.31
N THR A 97 1.72 17.03 -1.10
CA THR A 97 0.63 18.00 -0.86
C THR A 97 -0.74 17.36 -1.00
N LEU A 98 -0.99 16.61 -2.08
CA LEU A 98 -2.27 15.94 -2.34
C LEU A 98 -2.66 15.02 -1.17
N PHE A 99 -1.72 14.17 -0.78
CA PHE A 99 -2.01 13.18 0.26
C PHE A 99 -2.02 13.77 1.67
N MET A 100 -1.27 14.83 1.94
CA MET A 100 -1.37 15.55 3.20
C MET A 100 -2.79 16.11 3.39
N VAL A 101 -3.34 16.77 2.36
CA VAL A 101 -4.72 17.25 2.39
C VAL A 101 -5.70 16.09 2.53
N LEU A 102 -5.52 15.04 1.73
CA LEU A 102 -6.37 13.85 1.78
C LEU A 102 -6.35 13.19 3.16
N SER A 103 -5.19 13.07 3.79
CA SER A 103 -5.07 12.44 5.12
C SER A 103 -5.80 13.22 6.20
N VAL A 104 -5.72 14.57 6.18
CA VAL A 104 -6.45 15.42 7.13
C VAL A 104 -7.96 15.28 6.92
N VAL A 105 -8.42 15.35 5.67
CA VAL A 105 -9.85 15.19 5.35
C VAL A 105 -10.35 13.81 5.78
N LEU A 106 -9.61 12.74 5.46
CA LEU A 106 -9.97 11.38 5.86
C LEU A 106 -10.01 11.23 7.38
N THR A 107 -9.01 11.76 8.09
CA THR A 107 -8.98 11.72 9.56
C THR A 107 -10.24 12.35 10.15
N VAL A 108 -10.60 13.56 9.72
CA VAL A 108 -11.78 14.28 10.26
C VAL A 108 -13.07 13.53 9.91
N VAL A 109 -13.27 13.17 8.65
CA VAL A 109 -14.49 12.48 8.18
C VAL A 109 -14.66 11.14 8.89
N LEU A 110 -13.62 10.32 8.94
CA LEU A 110 -13.69 8.99 9.53
C LEU A 110 -13.83 9.05 11.05
N PHE A 111 -13.14 9.99 11.72
CA PHE A 111 -13.27 10.18 13.16
C PHE A 111 -14.70 10.54 13.57
N LEU A 112 -15.36 11.40 12.81
CA LEU A 112 -16.76 11.76 13.02
C LEU A 112 -17.73 10.61 12.66
N SER A 113 -17.32 9.72 11.76
CA SER A 113 -18.14 8.61 11.25
C SER A 113 -17.96 7.30 12.03
N VAL A 114 -17.15 7.27 13.11
CA VAL A 114 -16.84 6.02 13.84
C VAL A 114 -18.11 5.26 14.23
N ASN A 115 -19.09 5.92 14.83
CA ASN A 115 -20.33 5.28 15.28
C ASN A 115 -21.14 4.69 14.11
N ALA A 116 -21.18 5.39 12.98
CA ALA A 116 -21.84 4.91 11.78
C ALA A 116 -21.12 3.68 11.21
N ILE A 117 -19.77 3.70 11.19
CA ILE A 117 -18.95 2.56 10.71
C ILE A 117 -19.21 1.33 11.59
N VAL A 118 -19.16 1.46 12.92
CA VAL A 118 -19.40 0.38 13.87
C VAL A 118 -20.82 -0.23 13.67
N SER A 119 -21.82 0.63 13.44
CA SER A 119 -23.20 0.19 13.15
C SER A 119 -23.30 -0.54 11.81
N ILE A 120 -22.69 0.00 10.73
CA ILE A 120 -22.68 -0.64 9.40
C ILE A 120 -22.00 -2.01 9.45
N MET A 121 -20.91 -2.14 10.23
CA MET A 121 -20.21 -3.41 10.42
C MET A 121 -21.03 -4.44 11.21
N SER A 122 -22.21 -4.08 11.72
CA SER A 122 -23.05 -4.93 12.58
C SER A 122 -22.24 -5.54 13.74
N THR A 123 -21.42 -4.71 14.38
CA THR A 123 -20.50 -5.11 15.47
C THR A 123 -21.32 -5.70 16.63
N PRO A 124 -20.97 -6.89 17.17
CA PRO A 124 -21.60 -7.44 18.36
C PRO A 124 -21.56 -6.47 19.55
N GLU A 125 -22.62 -6.44 20.38
CA GLU A 125 -22.78 -5.45 21.46
C GLU A 125 -21.56 -5.38 22.38
N GLU A 126 -21.01 -6.54 22.74
CA GLU A 126 -19.86 -6.67 23.64
C GLU A 126 -18.56 -6.07 23.04
N ALA A 127 -18.47 -5.98 21.71
CA ALA A 127 -17.30 -5.47 21.00
C ALA A 127 -17.44 -4.01 20.56
N ILE A 128 -18.62 -3.38 20.64
CA ILE A 128 -18.89 -2.03 20.14
C ILE A 128 -17.92 -1.00 20.75
N ALA A 129 -17.83 -0.98 22.08
CA ALA A 129 -16.98 0.01 22.78
C ALA A 129 -15.49 -0.15 22.40
N GLY A 130 -14.99 -1.40 22.37
CA GLY A 130 -13.62 -1.70 21.98
C GLY A 130 -13.33 -1.33 20.52
N THR A 131 -14.22 -1.67 19.59
CA THR A 131 -14.08 -1.33 18.16
C THR A 131 -14.08 0.19 17.93
N ALA A 132 -15.01 0.90 18.59
CA ALA A 132 -15.09 2.36 18.46
C ALA A 132 -13.81 3.05 18.98
N LEU A 133 -13.28 2.60 20.12
CA LEU A 133 -12.05 3.14 20.69
C LEU A 133 -10.84 2.82 19.81
N TYR A 134 -10.73 1.58 19.33
CA TYR A 134 -9.69 1.15 18.38
C TYR A 134 -9.69 2.04 17.13
N LEU A 135 -10.85 2.22 16.49
CA LEU A 135 -10.98 3.01 15.27
C LEU A 135 -10.66 4.49 15.51
N LYS A 136 -11.10 5.08 16.64
CA LYS A 136 -10.76 6.49 16.96
C LYS A 136 -9.25 6.70 17.03
N ILE A 137 -8.53 5.82 17.70
CA ILE A 137 -7.06 5.91 17.82
C ILE A 137 -6.40 5.71 16.46
N CYS A 138 -6.81 4.69 15.71
CA CYS A 138 -6.25 4.43 14.39
C CYS A 138 -6.55 5.54 13.38
N PHE A 139 -7.73 6.17 13.43
CA PHE A 139 -8.06 7.29 12.55
C PHE A 139 -7.24 8.54 12.85
N LEU A 140 -6.89 8.80 14.11
CA LEU A 140 -5.88 9.82 14.44
C LEU A 140 -4.50 9.47 13.91
N GLY A 141 -4.20 8.18 13.71
CA GLY A 141 -2.98 7.68 13.09
C GLY A 141 -2.94 7.75 11.56
N ILE A 142 -4.05 8.04 10.86
CA ILE A 142 -4.11 8.09 9.39
C ILE A 142 -3.04 9.00 8.77
N PRO A 143 -2.73 10.19 9.29
CA PRO A 143 -1.67 11.03 8.73
C PRO A 143 -0.31 10.33 8.70
N PHE A 144 0.04 9.55 9.72
CA PHE A 144 1.29 8.80 9.77
C PHE A 144 1.28 7.61 8.81
N ILE A 145 0.17 6.85 8.76
CA ILE A 145 -0.01 5.74 7.81
C ILE A 145 0.10 6.26 6.37
N THR A 146 -0.54 7.37 6.07
CA THR A 146 -0.50 8.01 4.76
C THR A 146 0.92 8.49 4.43
N ALA A 147 1.58 9.18 5.35
CA ALA A 147 2.96 9.66 5.18
C ALA A 147 3.93 8.50 4.89
N TYR A 148 3.84 7.39 5.63
CA TYR A 148 4.62 6.19 5.36
C TYR A 148 4.40 5.68 3.93
N ASN A 149 3.15 5.53 3.51
CA ASN A 149 2.81 4.99 2.19
C ASN A 149 3.28 5.90 1.05
N ILE A 150 3.20 7.22 1.22
CA ILE A 150 3.70 8.21 0.25
C ILE A 150 5.22 8.11 0.12
N ILE A 151 5.94 8.19 1.24
CA ILE A 151 7.40 8.14 1.22
C ILE A 151 7.86 6.82 0.59
N SER A 152 7.24 5.71 0.96
CA SER A 152 7.50 4.39 0.37
C SER A 152 7.21 4.37 -1.14
N SER A 153 6.16 5.05 -1.60
CA SER A 153 5.83 5.17 -3.03
C SER A 153 6.83 6.03 -3.79
N ILE A 154 7.34 7.09 -3.19
CA ILE A 154 8.41 7.94 -3.74
C ILE A 154 9.70 7.11 -3.91
N PHE A 155 10.14 6.39 -2.87
CA PHE A 155 11.32 5.52 -2.97
C PHE A 155 11.15 4.45 -4.04
N ARG A 156 9.98 3.79 -4.10
CA ARG A 156 9.68 2.81 -5.16
C ARG A 156 9.69 3.44 -6.55
N GLY A 157 9.13 4.64 -6.71
CA GLY A 157 9.19 5.40 -7.96
C GLY A 157 10.61 5.75 -8.38
N MET A 158 11.53 5.92 -7.43
CA MET A 158 12.96 6.12 -7.68
C MET A 158 13.73 4.82 -7.98
N GLY A 159 13.05 3.67 -7.99
CA GLY A 159 13.68 2.37 -8.21
C GLY A 159 14.26 1.72 -6.96
N ASP A 160 14.04 2.31 -5.78
CA ASP A 160 14.46 1.74 -4.50
C ASP A 160 13.29 1.05 -3.78
N SER A 161 13.24 -0.26 -3.87
CA SER A 161 12.28 -1.11 -3.14
C SER A 161 12.82 -1.61 -1.80
N LYS A 162 14.13 -1.49 -1.56
CA LYS A 162 14.76 -1.97 -0.32
C LYS A 162 14.50 -1.04 0.86
N SER A 163 14.59 0.28 0.66
CA SER A 163 14.36 1.23 1.74
C SER A 163 12.96 1.11 2.34
N PRO A 164 11.86 1.04 1.57
CA PRO A 164 10.53 0.75 2.11
C PRO A 164 10.42 -0.57 2.87
N MET A 165 11.14 -1.61 2.43
CA MET A 165 11.20 -2.89 3.15
C MET A 165 11.83 -2.72 4.54
N TYR A 166 12.89 -1.96 4.68
CA TYR A 166 13.49 -1.69 5.98
C TYR A 166 12.57 -0.85 6.88
N PHE A 167 11.84 0.11 6.33
CA PHE A 167 10.90 0.91 7.11
C PHE A 167 9.79 0.04 7.72
N ILE A 168 9.22 -0.87 6.93
CA ILE A 168 8.17 -1.76 7.44
C ILE A 168 8.73 -2.84 8.39
N ALA A 169 9.97 -3.30 8.17
CA ALA A 169 10.61 -4.23 9.09
C ALA A 169 10.80 -3.61 10.49
N ILE A 170 11.25 -2.35 10.55
CA ILE A 170 11.36 -1.60 11.80
C ILE A 170 9.98 -1.43 12.44
N ALA A 171 8.97 -1.01 11.65
CA ALA A 171 7.59 -0.87 12.14
C ALA A 171 7.07 -2.18 12.72
N CYS A 172 7.30 -3.32 12.06
CA CYS A 172 6.87 -4.64 12.51
C CYS A 172 7.48 -5.01 13.88
N VAL A 173 8.78 -4.83 14.03
CA VAL A 173 9.46 -5.13 15.31
C VAL A 173 8.96 -4.22 16.44
N VAL A 174 8.84 -2.92 16.16
CA VAL A 174 8.34 -1.94 17.14
C VAL A 174 6.88 -2.22 17.50
N ASN A 175 6.03 -2.55 16.51
CA ASN A 175 4.63 -2.88 16.74
C ASN A 175 4.51 -4.10 17.67
N ILE A 176 5.14 -5.23 17.33
CA ILE A 176 5.10 -6.43 18.18
C ILE A 176 5.57 -6.13 19.61
N ALA A 177 6.67 -5.38 19.78
CA ALA A 177 7.17 -5.02 21.09
C ALA A 177 6.17 -4.14 21.87
N LEU A 178 5.57 -3.14 21.22
CA LEU A 178 4.58 -2.26 21.84
C LEU A 178 3.28 -3.01 22.17
N ASP A 179 2.86 -3.96 21.34
CA ASP A 179 1.68 -4.77 21.60
C ASP A 179 1.85 -5.63 22.86
N TYR A 180 3.00 -6.28 23.04
CA TYR A 180 3.29 -6.99 24.29
C TYR A 180 3.29 -6.06 25.52
N VAL A 181 3.80 -4.83 25.38
CA VAL A 181 3.78 -3.85 26.48
C VAL A 181 2.36 -3.37 26.75
N PHE A 182 1.62 -2.95 25.72
CA PHE A 182 0.31 -2.32 25.91
C PHE A 182 -0.80 -3.32 26.24
N MET A 183 -0.78 -4.49 25.63
CA MET A 183 -1.78 -5.53 25.88
C MET A 183 -1.36 -6.49 26.97
N GLY A 184 -0.06 -6.92 26.99
CA GLY A 184 0.44 -7.91 27.95
C GLY A 184 0.76 -7.35 29.33
N VAL A 185 1.36 -6.14 29.42
CA VAL A 185 1.77 -5.54 30.70
C VAL A 185 0.77 -4.52 31.21
N LEU A 186 0.26 -3.62 30.33
CA LEU A 186 -0.63 -2.53 30.71
C LEU A 186 -2.12 -2.90 30.60
N HIS A 187 -2.46 -4.04 30.01
CA HIS A 187 -3.81 -4.54 29.84
C HIS A 187 -4.79 -3.52 29.24
N LEU A 188 -4.30 -2.77 28.20
CA LEU A 188 -5.11 -1.75 27.54
C LEU A 188 -6.11 -2.30 26.51
N GLY A 189 -6.11 -3.63 26.29
CA GLY A 189 -7.02 -4.29 25.37
C GLY A 189 -6.97 -3.73 23.92
N PRO A 190 -8.11 -3.50 23.27
CA PRO A 190 -8.17 -2.99 21.89
C PRO A 190 -7.48 -1.63 21.69
N SER A 191 -7.49 -0.76 22.71
CA SER A 191 -6.78 0.53 22.63
C SER A 191 -5.27 0.34 22.60
N GLY A 192 -4.74 -0.69 23.30
CA GLY A 192 -3.34 -1.04 23.26
C GLY A 192 -2.87 -1.44 21.87
N ALA A 193 -3.61 -2.31 21.19
CA ALA A 193 -3.34 -2.71 19.80
C ALA A 193 -3.36 -1.50 18.83
N ALA A 194 -4.34 -0.60 18.97
CA ALA A 194 -4.43 0.60 18.15
C ALA A 194 -3.25 1.56 18.38
N LEU A 195 -2.82 1.74 19.63
CA LEU A 195 -1.65 2.54 19.99
C LEU A 195 -0.37 1.91 19.47
N GLY A 196 -0.19 0.60 19.60
CA GLY A 196 0.95 -0.15 19.08
C GLY A 196 1.11 0.07 17.57
N THR A 197 0.02 -0.11 16.83
CA THR A 197 -0.03 0.12 15.38
C THR A 197 0.29 1.58 15.03
N THR A 198 -0.33 2.56 15.69
CA THR A 198 -0.16 3.99 15.36
C THR A 198 1.26 4.48 15.68
N LEU A 199 1.80 4.09 16.84
CA LEU A 199 3.14 4.49 17.25
C LEU A 199 4.23 3.83 16.41
N SER A 200 4.10 2.55 16.06
CA SER A 200 5.04 1.85 15.19
C SER A 200 5.10 2.49 13.79
N GLN A 201 3.94 2.89 13.23
CA GLN A 201 3.88 3.64 11.97
C GLN A 201 4.54 5.02 12.11
N THR A 202 4.36 5.71 13.23
CA THR A 202 5.03 6.99 13.50
C THR A 202 6.54 6.85 13.51
N VAL A 203 7.08 5.83 14.18
CA VAL A 203 8.52 5.53 14.17
C VAL A 203 9.00 5.25 12.76
N SER A 204 8.26 4.46 11.99
CA SER A 204 8.58 4.15 10.59
C SER A 204 8.65 5.42 9.73
N VAL A 205 7.71 6.35 9.90
CA VAL A 205 7.69 7.65 9.20
C VAL A 205 8.90 8.49 9.57
N ILE A 206 9.27 8.56 10.86
CA ILE A 206 10.46 9.32 11.30
C ILE A 206 11.72 8.77 10.64
N VAL A 207 11.88 7.43 10.60
CA VAL A 207 13.02 6.78 9.95
C VAL A 207 13.01 7.07 8.44
N ALA A 208 11.86 6.93 7.79
CA ALA A 208 11.71 7.17 6.37
C ALA A 208 11.99 8.63 5.97
N LEU A 209 11.48 9.60 6.75
CA LEU A 209 11.75 11.04 6.56
C LEU A 209 13.23 11.35 6.76
N THR A 210 13.87 10.79 7.80
CA THR A 210 15.29 10.99 8.05
C THR A 210 16.15 10.50 6.88
N MET A 211 15.81 9.35 6.32
CA MET A 211 16.48 8.82 5.14
C MET A 211 16.21 9.66 3.88
N PHE A 212 15.01 10.16 3.72
CA PHE A 212 14.64 11.06 2.62
C PHE A 212 15.43 12.38 2.69
N MET A 213 15.48 13.00 3.88
CA MET A 213 16.19 14.28 4.10
C MET A 213 17.70 14.16 3.97
N LYS A 214 18.32 13.02 4.29
CA LYS A 214 19.75 12.76 4.12
C LYS A 214 20.18 12.65 2.64
N GLY A 215 19.31 12.99 1.70
CA GLY A 215 19.62 13.15 0.28
C GLY A 215 19.98 11.86 -0.46
N LYS A 216 19.66 10.69 0.09
CA LYS A 216 19.88 9.40 -0.60
C LYS A 216 19.03 9.20 -1.85
N THR A 217 18.13 10.15 -2.13
CA THR A 217 17.12 10.05 -3.19
C THR A 217 17.54 10.70 -4.52
N GLY A 218 18.68 11.41 -4.59
CA GLY A 218 19.15 12.07 -5.82
C GLY A 218 18.21 13.15 -6.38
N ILE A 219 17.06 13.40 -5.74
CA ILE A 219 16.05 14.40 -6.11
C ILE A 219 16.05 15.49 -5.03
N THR A 220 16.31 16.73 -5.43
CA THR A 220 16.18 17.90 -4.55
C THR A 220 14.82 18.53 -4.75
N VAL A 221 13.91 18.34 -3.77
CA VAL A 221 12.57 18.94 -3.78
C VAL A 221 12.66 20.35 -3.17
N LYS A 222 12.23 21.36 -3.92
CA LYS A 222 12.17 22.75 -3.47
C LYS A 222 10.78 23.08 -2.91
N LYS A 223 10.68 24.11 -2.06
CA LYS A 223 9.38 24.60 -1.53
C LYS A 223 8.38 24.94 -2.64
N SER A 224 8.85 25.36 -3.81
CA SER A 224 8.02 25.64 -4.99
C SER A 224 7.32 24.40 -5.56
N ASP A 225 7.88 23.20 -5.34
CA ASP A 225 7.37 21.97 -5.93
C ASP A 225 6.16 21.41 -5.17
N PHE A 226 5.95 21.89 -3.93
CA PHE A 226 4.75 21.60 -3.13
C PHE A 226 3.51 22.40 -3.56
N LYS A 227 3.68 23.43 -4.42
CA LYS A 227 2.50 24.17 -4.92
C LYS A 227 1.61 23.25 -5.75
N PRO A 228 0.30 23.14 -5.43
CA PRO A 228 -0.61 22.23 -6.11
C PRO A 228 -0.74 22.61 -7.59
N ARG A 229 -0.50 21.64 -8.47
CA ARG A 229 -0.67 21.78 -9.93
C ARG A 229 -1.74 20.80 -10.40
N LYS A 230 -2.84 21.32 -10.91
CA LYS A 230 -3.98 20.52 -11.37
C LYS A 230 -3.59 19.43 -12.36
N GLU A 231 -2.67 19.73 -13.29
CA GLU A 231 -2.19 18.79 -14.29
C GLU A 231 -1.42 17.62 -13.66
N THR A 232 -0.52 17.90 -12.72
CA THR A 232 0.27 16.87 -12.01
C THR A 232 -0.64 16.01 -11.13
N MET A 233 -1.51 16.65 -10.35
CA MET A 233 -2.47 15.94 -9.50
C MET A 233 -3.45 15.11 -10.34
N GLY A 234 -3.91 15.62 -11.48
CA GLY A 234 -4.76 14.89 -12.40
C GLY A 234 -4.10 13.64 -12.97
N ARG A 235 -2.79 13.70 -13.31
CA ARG A 235 -2.03 12.52 -13.76
C ARG A 235 -1.88 11.47 -12.65
N LEU A 236 -1.59 11.92 -11.42
CA LEU A 236 -1.50 11.04 -10.25
C LEU A 236 -2.80 10.28 -10.01
N LEU A 237 -3.91 11.01 -9.98
CA LEU A 237 -5.24 10.45 -9.73
C LEU A 237 -5.73 9.57 -10.88
N LYS A 238 -5.43 9.92 -12.14
CA LYS A 238 -5.83 9.13 -13.31
C LYS A 238 -5.29 7.69 -13.28
N ILE A 239 -4.12 7.48 -12.67
CA ILE A 239 -3.52 6.15 -12.51
C ILE A 239 -3.92 5.55 -11.15
N GLY A 240 -3.82 6.34 -10.08
CA GLY A 240 -4.04 5.84 -8.72
C GLY A 240 -5.49 5.53 -8.40
N PHE A 241 -6.44 6.33 -8.88
CA PHE A 241 -7.85 6.16 -8.56
C PHE A 241 -8.45 4.82 -9.04
N PRO A 242 -8.24 4.39 -10.31
CA PRO A 242 -8.73 3.07 -10.75
C PRO A 242 -8.14 1.92 -9.94
N ILE A 243 -6.86 2.00 -9.55
CA ILE A 243 -6.19 0.97 -8.74
C ILE A 243 -6.79 0.95 -7.33
N ALA A 244 -6.98 2.11 -6.71
CA ALA A 244 -7.59 2.23 -5.40
C ALA A 244 -9.04 1.71 -5.39
N MET A 245 -9.82 2.01 -6.43
CA MET A 245 -11.18 1.50 -6.57
C MET A 245 -11.21 -0.02 -6.75
N GLN A 246 -10.34 -0.58 -7.58
CA GLN A 246 -10.23 -2.03 -7.76
C GLN A 246 -9.90 -2.73 -6.44
N ASP A 247 -8.88 -2.26 -5.74
CA ASP A 247 -8.45 -2.82 -4.46
C ASP A 247 -9.53 -2.63 -3.39
N GLY A 248 -10.20 -1.46 -3.37
CA GLY A 248 -11.30 -1.17 -2.45
C GLY A 248 -12.50 -2.07 -2.66
N LEU A 249 -12.93 -2.32 -3.89
CA LEU A 249 -14.05 -3.22 -4.19
C LEU A 249 -13.79 -4.66 -3.74
N ILE A 250 -12.54 -5.14 -3.84
CA ILE A 250 -12.16 -6.44 -3.32
C ILE A 250 -12.34 -6.47 -1.79
N GLN A 251 -11.93 -5.41 -1.11
CA GLN A 251 -12.08 -5.33 0.36
C GLN A 251 -13.55 -5.22 0.79
N VAL A 252 -14.39 -4.54 0.02
CA VAL A 252 -15.84 -4.50 0.28
C VAL A 252 -16.45 -5.90 0.30
N ALA A 253 -16.05 -6.81 -0.60
CA ALA A 253 -16.50 -8.18 -0.60
C ALA A 253 -16.13 -8.92 0.71
N PHE A 254 -14.91 -8.74 1.22
CA PHE A 254 -14.49 -9.29 2.51
C PHE A 254 -15.28 -8.68 3.68
N ILE A 255 -15.51 -7.37 3.67
CA ILE A 255 -16.33 -6.68 4.69
C ILE A 255 -17.75 -7.23 4.73
N ILE A 256 -18.37 -7.51 3.58
CA ILE A 256 -19.71 -8.11 3.54
C ILE A 256 -19.73 -9.48 4.25
N ILE A 257 -18.70 -10.31 4.02
CA ILE A 257 -18.57 -11.60 4.71
C ILE A 257 -18.46 -11.40 6.23
N THR A 258 -17.66 -10.42 6.67
CA THR A 258 -17.51 -10.09 8.09
C THR A 258 -18.83 -9.59 8.69
N ILE A 259 -19.59 -8.75 7.99
CA ILE A 259 -20.90 -8.27 8.45
C ILE A 259 -21.87 -9.45 8.65
N ILE A 260 -21.88 -10.42 7.72
CA ILE A 260 -22.71 -11.63 7.86
C ILE A 260 -22.30 -12.45 9.09
N ALA A 261 -21.00 -12.59 9.34
CA ALA A 261 -20.48 -13.28 10.51
C ALA A 261 -20.82 -12.55 11.82
N ASN A 262 -20.67 -11.23 11.83
CA ASN A 262 -20.99 -10.37 12.98
C ASN A 262 -22.46 -10.52 13.41
N ARG A 263 -23.39 -10.67 12.45
CA ARG A 263 -24.81 -10.90 12.72
C ARG A 263 -25.11 -12.26 13.35
N ARG A 264 -24.19 -13.22 13.27
CA ARG A 264 -24.33 -14.54 13.90
C ARG A 264 -23.87 -14.59 15.34
N GLY A 265 -23.13 -13.56 15.78
CA GLY A 265 -22.68 -13.42 17.15
C GLY A 265 -21.16 -13.31 17.29
N LEU A 266 -20.72 -13.12 18.53
CA LEU A 266 -19.34 -12.78 18.89
C LEU A 266 -18.35 -13.88 18.47
N THR A 267 -18.71 -15.15 18.66
CA THR A 267 -17.82 -16.30 18.38
C THR A 267 -17.56 -16.45 16.89
N ASP A 268 -18.60 -16.32 16.05
CA ASP A 268 -18.49 -16.41 14.59
C ASP A 268 -17.71 -15.22 14.03
N ALA A 269 -17.94 -14.03 14.57
CA ALA A 269 -17.20 -12.82 14.21
C ALA A 269 -15.69 -12.96 14.48
N ALA A 270 -15.32 -13.46 15.66
CA ALA A 270 -13.91 -13.71 16.01
C ALA A 270 -13.28 -14.77 15.11
N ALA A 271 -14.01 -15.89 14.87
CA ALA A 271 -13.52 -16.97 14.01
C ALA A 271 -13.26 -16.51 12.57
N VAL A 272 -14.19 -15.76 11.97
CA VAL A 272 -14.03 -15.22 10.60
C VAL A 272 -12.87 -14.24 10.54
N GLY A 273 -12.67 -13.39 11.54
CA GLY A 273 -11.53 -12.46 11.58
C GLY A 273 -10.18 -13.16 11.60
N ILE A 274 -10.05 -14.25 12.38
CA ILE A 274 -8.83 -15.07 12.40
C ILE A 274 -8.62 -15.78 11.06
N VAL A 275 -9.68 -16.43 10.54
CA VAL A 275 -9.64 -17.14 9.25
C VAL A 275 -9.25 -16.20 8.11
N GLU A 276 -9.77 -14.97 8.07
CA GLU A 276 -9.41 -13.96 7.06
C GLU A 276 -7.90 -13.63 7.08
N LYS A 277 -7.32 -13.47 8.27
CA LYS A 277 -5.88 -13.22 8.41
C LYS A 277 -5.05 -14.42 7.98
N VAL A 278 -5.45 -15.64 8.36
CA VAL A 278 -4.78 -16.88 7.92
C VAL A 278 -4.89 -17.05 6.41
N ILE A 279 -6.08 -16.83 5.84
CA ILE A 279 -6.27 -16.86 4.38
C ILE A 279 -5.42 -15.79 3.71
N SER A 280 -5.36 -14.58 4.24
CA SER A 280 -4.51 -13.51 3.70
C SER A 280 -3.03 -13.89 3.69
N PHE A 281 -2.57 -14.59 4.72
CA PHE A 281 -1.21 -15.14 4.79
C PHE A 281 -0.98 -16.29 3.79
N LEU A 282 -1.90 -17.25 3.72
CA LEU A 282 -1.82 -18.38 2.79
C LEU A 282 -1.89 -17.94 1.32
N PHE A 283 -2.72 -16.94 0.99
CA PHE A 283 -2.77 -16.35 -0.34
C PHE A 283 -1.52 -15.57 -0.73
N LEU A 284 -0.70 -15.14 0.22
CA LEU A 284 0.65 -14.63 -0.05
C LEU A 284 1.56 -15.76 -0.58
N VAL A 285 1.41 -16.96 -0.04
CA VAL A 285 2.15 -18.15 -0.46
C VAL A 285 1.55 -18.74 -1.75
N GLN A 286 0.23 -18.69 -1.93
CA GLN A 286 -0.49 -19.21 -3.10
C GLN A 286 -0.72 -18.12 -4.17
N ASN A 287 0.25 -17.92 -5.05
CA ASN A 287 0.21 -17.35 -6.42
C ASN A 287 -0.69 -16.15 -6.79
N ARG A 288 -1.82 -15.87 -6.16
CA ARG A 288 -2.71 -14.76 -6.58
C ARG A 288 -2.27 -13.41 -6.02
N LYS A 289 -1.89 -13.31 -4.75
CA LYS A 289 -1.34 -12.04 -4.21
C LYS A 289 0.11 -11.83 -4.66
N LEU A 290 0.86 -12.90 -4.87
CA LEU A 290 2.17 -12.83 -5.54
C LEU A 290 2.01 -12.28 -6.96
N CYS A 291 1.01 -12.74 -7.69
CA CYS A 291 0.67 -12.24 -9.03
C CYS A 291 0.22 -10.76 -8.98
N ASN A 292 -0.65 -10.36 -8.05
CA ASN A 292 -1.07 -8.97 -7.91
C ASN A 292 0.06 -8.06 -7.40
N ALA A 293 0.90 -8.52 -6.48
CA ALA A 293 2.09 -7.81 -6.05
C ALA A 293 3.13 -7.74 -7.18
N CYS A 294 3.34 -8.84 -7.93
CA CYS A 294 4.16 -8.84 -9.14
C CYS A 294 3.55 -7.95 -10.23
N THR A 295 2.23 -7.91 -10.41
CA THR A 295 1.55 -7.03 -11.37
C THR A 295 1.68 -5.57 -10.94
N LYS A 296 1.56 -5.25 -9.64
CA LYS A 296 1.81 -3.91 -9.11
C LYS A 296 3.27 -3.50 -9.25
N CYS A 297 4.21 -4.40 -8.95
CA CYS A 297 5.65 -4.20 -9.19
C CYS A 297 5.94 -4.08 -10.68
N PHE A 298 5.32 -4.92 -11.49
CA PHE A 298 5.48 -4.93 -12.94
C PHE A 298 4.96 -3.63 -13.55
N ASN A 299 3.79 -3.14 -13.13
CA ASN A 299 3.27 -1.84 -13.58
C ASN A 299 4.16 -0.68 -13.15
N ALA A 300 4.75 -0.71 -11.95
CA ALA A 300 5.71 0.29 -11.49
C ALA A 300 7.02 0.22 -12.29
N VAL A 301 7.57 -0.98 -12.49
CA VAL A 301 8.80 -1.21 -13.27
C VAL A 301 8.56 -1.00 -14.76
N TYR A 302 7.40 -1.40 -15.28
CA TYR A 302 7.02 -1.22 -16.68
C TYR A 302 6.81 0.25 -17.03
N GLY A 303 6.15 1.02 -16.16
CA GLY A 303 6.06 2.47 -16.29
C GLY A 303 7.46 3.11 -16.31
N PHE A 304 8.38 2.63 -15.49
CA PHE A 304 9.76 3.10 -15.41
C PHE A 304 10.56 2.70 -16.67
N LEU A 305 10.48 1.45 -17.12
CA LEU A 305 11.28 0.91 -18.23
C LEU A 305 10.73 1.30 -19.60
N CYS A 306 9.42 1.26 -19.81
CA CYS A 306 8.81 1.56 -21.10
C CYS A 306 9.05 3.01 -21.54
N PHE A 307 9.10 3.96 -20.59
CA PHE A 307 9.35 5.37 -20.90
C PHE A 307 10.82 5.69 -21.13
N SER A 308 11.74 4.98 -20.48
CA SER A 308 13.19 5.17 -20.71
C SER A 308 13.61 4.71 -22.12
N GLU A 309 12.93 3.71 -22.64
CA GLU A 309 13.26 3.06 -23.91
C GLU A 309 12.57 3.67 -25.13
N CYS A 310 11.32 4.19 -24.97
CA CYS A 310 10.68 4.97 -26.03
C CYS A 310 11.45 6.22 -26.44
N ARG A 311 12.35 6.72 -25.60
CA ARG A 311 13.18 7.90 -25.91
C ARG A 311 14.59 7.56 -26.42
N SER A 312 15.10 6.35 -26.15
CA SER A 312 16.40 5.90 -26.67
C SER A 312 16.22 5.07 -27.94
N ARG A 313 15.88 5.72 -29.07
CA ARG A 313 15.79 5.14 -30.41
C ARG A 313 17.06 4.44 -30.93
N LYS A 314 18.03 4.11 -30.08
CA LYS A 314 19.35 3.62 -30.51
C LYS A 314 19.72 2.20 -30.10
N THR A 315 18.91 1.46 -29.35
CA THR A 315 19.27 0.10 -28.96
C THR A 315 18.11 -0.87 -29.16
N GLY A 316 18.31 -1.96 -29.90
CA GLY A 316 17.34 -3.00 -30.22
C GLY A 316 16.78 -3.81 -29.04
N ALA A 317 16.93 -3.31 -27.81
CA ALA A 317 16.46 -3.92 -26.56
C ALA A 317 14.95 -3.76 -26.36
N GLY A 318 14.30 -2.72 -26.92
CA GLY A 318 12.86 -2.48 -26.77
C GLY A 318 11.98 -3.63 -27.22
N GLY A 319 12.38 -4.33 -28.28
CA GLY A 319 11.69 -5.51 -28.78
C GLY A 319 11.71 -6.70 -27.81
N SER A 320 12.80 -6.85 -27.04
CA SER A 320 12.94 -7.95 -26.06
C SER A 320 12.10 -7.72 -24.80
N TYR A 321 12.01 -6.49 -24.32
CA TYR A 321 11.15 -6.13 -23.19
C TYR A 321 9.67 -6.34 -23.52
N PHE A 322 9.24 -5.94 -24.72
CA PHE A 322 7.87 -6.13 -25.18
C PHE A 322 7.52 -7.63 -25.32
N LYS A 323 8.42 -8.44 -25.85
CA LYS A 323 8.22 -9.90 -25.99
C LYS A 323 8.15 -10.59 -24.62
N ILE A 324 9.00 -10.23 -23.67
CA ILE A 324 8.98 -10.82 -22.33
C ILE A 324 7.70 -10.40 -21.59
N CYS A 325 7.27 -9.14 -21.69
CA CYS A 325 6.00 -8.67 -21.14
C CYS A 325 4.80 -9.38 -21.76
N HIS A 326 4.79 -9.55 -23.07
CA HIS A 326 3.71 -10.23 -23.79
C HIS A 326 3.66 -11.74 -23.48
N LEU A 327 4.81 -12.39 -23.32
CA LEU A 327 4.93 -13.79 -22.90
C LEU A 327 4.49 -13.98 -21.44
N TYR A 328 4.86 -13.05 -20.55
CA TYR A 328 4.45 -13.09 -19.15
C TYR A 328 2.94 -12.83 -19.00
N CYS A 329 2.39 -11.87 -19.73
CA CYS A 329 0.95 -11.66 -19.80
C CYS A 329 0.22 -12.87 -20.42
N ARG A 330 0.71 -13.50 -21.47
CA ARG A 330 0.12 -14.71 -22.04
C ARG A 330 0.22 -15.93 -21.13
N GLY A 331 1.32 -16.11 -20.40
CA GLY A 331 1.51 -17.26 -19.50
C GLY A 331 0.69 -17.20 -18.21
N ILE A 332 0.32 -15.99 -17.74
CA ILE A 332 -0.44 -15.80 -16.49
C ILE A 332 -1.92 -15.48 -16.77
N TRP A 333 -2.26 -15.02 -17.99
CA TRP A 333 -3.57 -14.45 -18.34
C TRP A 333 -4.27 -15.18 -19.49
N SER A 334 -3.93 -16.42 -19.78
CA SER A 334 -4.64 -17.16 -20.84
C SER A 334 -6.15 -17.23 -20.66
N ASP A 335 -6.66 -16.99 -19.43
CA ASP A 335 -8.09 -17.09 -19.13
C ASP A 335 -8.80 -15.75 -18.81
N HIS A 336 -8.08 -14.62 -18.73
CA HIS A 336 -8.70 -13.33 -18.29
C HIS A 336 -8.37 -12.12 -19.19
N CYS A 337 -7.67 -12.25 -20.30
CA CYS A 337 -7.28 -11.12 -21.17
C CYS A 337 -8.40 -10.53 -22.04
N HIS A 338 -9.65 -10.95 -21.89
CA HIS A 338 -10.76 -10.42 -22.72
C HIS A 338 -11.34 -9.07 -22.26
N TYR A 339 -10.83 -8.44 -21.17
CA TYR A 339 -11.52 -7.27 -20.60
C TYR A 339 -10.73 -5.94 -20.51
N HIS A 340 -9.59 -5.74 -21.20
CA HIS A 340 -8.97 -4.41 -21.21
C HIS A 340 -8.56 -3.89 -22.61
N PRO A 341 -9.52 -3.33 -23.39
CA PRO A 341 -9.21 -2.77 -24.71
C PRO A 341 -8.47 -1.41 -24.69
N VAL A 342 -8.24 -0.80 -23.51
CA VAL A 342 -7.67 0.55 -23.43
C VAL A 342 -6.14 0.59 -23.61
N TYR A 343 -5.43 -0.52 -23.39
CA TYR A 343 -3.97 -0.56 -23.51
C TYR A 343 -3.45 -1.02 -24.88
N SER A 344 -4.27 -1.69 -25.70
CA SER A 344 -3.83 -2.19 -27.01
C SER A 344 -3.83 -1.13 -28.11
N ARG A 345 -4.61 -0.05 -27.98
CA ARG A 345 -4.74 0.99 -29.04
C ARG A 345 -3.64 2.05 -29.08
N LYS A 346 -2.82 2.20 -28.02
CA LYS A 346 -1.74 3.22 -28.02
C LYS A 346 -0.35 2.70 -28.41
N CYS A 347 -0.20 1.38 -28.55
CA CYS A 347 1.07 0.79 -28.96
C CYS A 347 1.07 0.30 -30.43
N SER A 348 -0.04 0.38 -31.15
CA SER A 348 -0.17 -0.10 -32.53
C SER A 348 -0.23 0.98 -33.60
N GLU A 349 -0.16 2.26 -33.23
CA GLU A 349 -0.04 3.31 -34.25
C GLU A 349 1.45 3.57 -34.56
N PRO A 350 1.90 3.35 -35.79
CA PRO A 350 3.21 3.81 -36.22
C PRO A 350 3.17 5.35 -36.30
N VAL A 351 3.92 6.03 -35.44
CA VAL A 351 4.18 7.46 -35.59
C VAL A 351 5.05 7.63 -36.82
N TYR A 352 4.44 7.72 -37.99
CA TYR A 352 5.01 8.35 -39.17
C TYR A 352 4.49 9.80 -39.21
N GLN A 353 5.31 10.69 -38.86
CA GLN A 353 5.72 11.98 -39.43
C GLN A 353 6.44 12.81 -38.39
#